data_611211add3afb3291ace2e9ec5ad599b
#
_entry.id   611211add3afb3291ace2e9ec5ad599b
#
_cell.length_a   1.000
_cell.length_b   1.000
_cell.length_c   1.000
_cell.angle_alpha   90.00
_cell.angle_beta   90.00
_cell.angle_gamma   90.00
#
_symmetry.space_group_name_H-M   'P 1'
#
loop_
_entity.id
_entity.type
_entity.pdbx_description
1 polymer ?
#
loop_
_entity_poly.entity_id
_entity_poly.type
_entity_poly.pdbx_seq_one_letter_code
_entity_poly.pdbx_strand_id
1 'polypeptide(L)'
;MRKSQTIASLSVTIAAAGAFIALASGCSAGQAPAGPSSAAGTSSAPSSSQPSTTDAPTSASPSVPSAATSAAPAPATTTVSAAEQQLSALSLEQRVGQLFMVAAKATGAEPGTMEALKKYHAGNVYLSGRSKAGTTSTAAVVSSLTGTVSAATTGGVPLFVATDQEGGLVQVLSGPGFSTIPAALVQASTGPAKIRSDAATWGRELLSAGVNVNLAPVLDTVTSPQFAPSNGPIGHFQREYGFAPETVSELGNAFADGMKDAGVAPVVKHFPGLGRVVPNTDVTSHVRDSATTRTDPALEPFKAAIKSGTKWVMLSNAYYDKIDPANIAPFSPIVMDTMLRGDAGFKGIVLSDDLCSAAQLEAWSDADRALNFFGAGGTMLVCADPTSIPAMHQAVVKKAQADPAFRAKVDAAALTVLRVKNGE
;
A
#
# COMPACT_ATOMS: atom_id res chain seq x y z
N MET A 1 -35.30 -9.22 -41.65
CA MET A 1 -35.20 -10.50 -40.94
C MET A 1 -34.31 -10.32 -39.73
N ARG A 2 -34.90 -10.13 -38.55
CA ARG A 2 -34.20 -9.99 -37.27
C ARG A 2 -34.00 -11.39 -36.66
N LYS A 3 -32.77 -11.79 -36.37
CA LYS A 3 -32.48 -12.99 -35.55
C LYS A 3 -32.23 -12.53 -34.14
N SER A 4 -33.16 -12.85 -33.24
CA SER A 4 -32.97 -12.77 -31.80
C SER A 4 -31.99 -13.86 -31.36
N GLN A 5 -30.93 -13.52 -30.65
CA GLN A 5 -30.09 -14.47 -29.89
C GLN A 5 -30.48 -14.37 -28.42
N THR A 6 -30.95 -15.50 -27.92
CA THR A 6 -31.33 -15.72 -26.52
C THR A 6 -30.08 -15.96 -25.71
N ILE A 7 -29.80 -15.11 -24.70
CA ILE A 7 -28.74 -15.31 -23.73
C ILE A 7 -29.29 -16.19 -22.60
N ALA A 8 -28.71 -17.35 -22.43
CA ALA A 8 -29.01 -18.25 -21.33
C ALA A 8 -28.18 -17.83 -20.09
N SER A 9 -28.86 -17.35 -19.07
CA SER A 9 -28.29 -17.09 -17.75
C SER A 9 -28.10 -18.39 -16.98
N LEU A 10 -26.88 -18.69 -16.61
CA LEU A 10 -26.52 -19.84 -15.78
C LEU A 10 -26.51 -19.41 -14.31
N SER A 11 -27.59 -19.73 -13.59
CA SER A 11 -27.70 -19.52 -12.14
C SER A 11 -26.96 -20.64 -11.40
N VAL A 12 -25.92 -20.30 -10.66
CA VAL A 12 -25.24 -21.23 -9.75
C VAL A 12 -25.87 -21.11 -8.38
N THR A 13 -26.61 -22.14 -7.98
CA THR A 13 -27.21 -22.27 -6.64
C THR A 13 -26.19 -22.92 -5.70
N ILE A 14 -25.73 -22.19 -4.69
CA ILE A 14 -24.90 -22.75 -3.62
C ILE A 14 -25.82 -23.23 -2.51
N ALA A 15 -25.86 -24.53 -2.29
CA ALA A 15 -26.56 -25.18 -1.19
C ALA A 15 -25.67 -25.12 0.07
N ALA A 16 -26.14 -24.44 1.12
CA ALA A 16 -25.53 -24.46 2.44
C ALA A 16 -26.05 -25.66 3.21
N ALA A 17 -25.17 -26.61 3.55
CA ALA A 17 -25.45 -27.69 4.49
C ALA A 17 -25.05 -27.27 5.90
N GLY A 18 -26.02 -26.99 6.77
CA GLY A 18 -25.81 -26.75 8.19
C GLY A 18 -25.67 -28.09 8.94
N ALA A 19 -24.64 -28.25 9.72
CA ALA A 19 -24.52 -29.29 10.73
C ALA A 19 -24.58 -28.63 12.13
N PHE A 20 -25.68 -28.84 12.84
CA PHE A 20 -25.84 -28.56 14.27
C PHE A 20 -25.16 -29.67 15.07
N ILE A 21 -24.21 -29.31 15.93
CA ILE A 21 -23.78 -30.16 17.04
C ILE A 21 -24.07 -29.41 18.34
N ALA A 22 -25.06 -29.92 19.07
CA ALA A 22 -25.31 -29.50 20.44
C ALA A 22 -24.43 -30.32 21.38
N LEU A 23 -23.73 -29.67 22.28
CA LEU A 23 -23.13 -30.32 23.45
C LEU A 23 -23.45 -29.56 24.73
N ALA A 24 -23.84 -30.33 25.69
CA ALA A 24 -24.50 -29.96 26.93
C ALA A 24 -23.56 -29.35 27.98
N SER A 25 -24.22 -28.63 28.88
CA SER A 25 -23.78 -28.02 30.11
C SER A 25 -23.06 -28.94 31.09
N GLY A 26 -22.04 -28.39 31.78
CA GLY A 26 -21.49 -28.92 33.00
C GLY A 26 -21.05 -27.78 33.91
N CYS A 27 -21.87 -27.45 34.92
CA CYS A 27 -21.52 -26.55 36.02
C CYS A 27 -20.57 -27.23 37.00
N SER A 28 -19.50 -26.54 37.44
CA SER A 28 -18.94 -26.76 38.75
C SER A 28 -18.38 -25.47 39.33
N ALA A 29 -18.88 -25.12 40.51
CA ALA A 29 -18.48 -23.98 41.33
C ALA A 29 -17.26 -24.37 42.20
N GLY A 30 -16.36 -23.43 42.47
CA GLY A 30 -15.24 -23.62 43.40
C GLY A 30 -14.63 -22.29 43.82
N GLN A 31 -14.90 -21.96 45.06
CA GLN A 31 -14.60 -20.82 45.92
C GLN A 31 -13.15 -20.26 45.83
N ALA A 32 -13.08 -18.96 46.05
CA ALA A 32 -11.91 -18.19 46.49
C ALA A 32 -11.57 -18.44 47.98
N PRO A 33 -10.38 -18.12 48.44
CA PRO A 33 -10.27 -17.23 49.55
C PRO A 33 -9.25 -16.08 49.43
N ALA A 34 -9.54 -15.12 50.31
CA ALA A 34 -9.04 -13.80 50.55
C ALA A 34 -7.55 -13.66 50.87
N GLY A 35 -7.04 -12.41 50.72
CA GLY A 35 -5.73 -11.90 51.12
C GLY A 35 -5.46 -11.85 52.62
N PRO A 36 -4.39 -11.23 53.08
CA PRO A 36 -4.34 -9.78 53.34
C PRO A 36 -2.99 -9.08 53.10
N SER A 37 -3.02 -7.81 52.78
CA SER A 37 -2.73 -6.59 53.59
C SER A 37 -1.30 -6.31 54.05
N SER A 38 -0.85 -5.09 53.66
CA SER A 38 -0.07 -4.08 54.38
C SER A 38 1.43 -4.26 54.59
N ALA A 39 2.23 -3.32 54.12
CA ALA A 39 2.79 -2.25 54.97
C ALA A 39 3.64 -1.24 54.19
N ALA A 40 3.51 0.00 54.58
CA ALA A 40 4.16 1.22 54.17
C ALA A 40 5.60 1.33 54.70
N GLY A 41 6.40 2.23 54.08
CA GLY A 41 7.70 2.67 54.56
C GLY A 41 8.30 3.73 53.63
N THR A 42 7.91 4.92 53.80
CA THR A 42 8.46 6.27 54.00
C THR A 42 9.96 6.50 53.82
N SER A 43 10.24 7.60 53.05
CA SER A 43 11.15 8.74 53.39
C SER A 43 12.63 8.57 53.11
N SER A 44 13.32 9.36 52.31
CA SER A 44 13.72 10.74 52.52
C SER A 44 14.79 11.16 51.49
N ALA A 45 14.68 12.37 51.01
CA ALA A 45 15.82 13.15 50.53
C ALA A 45 16.48 13.85 51.71
N PRO A 46 17.73 14.34 51.65
CA PRO A 46 17.98 15.70 51.25
C PRO A 46 19.34 15.94 50.50
N SER A 47 19.41 16.91 49.63
CA SER A 47 19.88 18.31 49.74
C SER A 47 21.39 18.56 49.83
N SER A 48 21.83 19.44 48.90
CA SER A 48 22.79 20.55 48.95
C SER A 48 24.31 20.25 49.07
N SER A 49 25.10 20.84 48.15
CA SER A 49 25.84 22.11 48.40
C SER A 49 26.84 22.40 47.29
N GLN A 50 26.75 23.63 46.74
CA GLN A 50 27.89 24.33 46.17
C GLN A 50 28.77 24.88 47.32
N PRO A 51 30.06 25.23 47.08
CA PRO A 51 30.35 26.64 46.87
C PRO A 51 31.46 26.98 45.85
N SER A 52 31.43 28.21 45.45
CA SER A 52 32.33 29.01 44.64
C SER A 52 33.70 29.23 45.25
N THR A 53 34.72 29.51 44.39
CA THR A 53 35.72 30.57 44.64
C THR A 53 36.36 31.02 43.32
N THR A 54 36.28 32.29 43.11
CA THR A 54 37.04 33.33 42.42
C THR A 54 38.53 33.03 42.18
N ASP A 55 39.05 33.40 40.96
CA ASP A 55 40.10 34.39 40.78
C ASP A 55 40.31 34.77 39.30
N ALA A 56 40.34 36.02 38.98
CA ALA A 56 40.86 36.68 37.78
C ALA A 56 41.97 37.62 38.23
N PRO A 57 42.71 38.40 37.38
CA PRO A 57 42.92 38.33 35.92
C PRO A 57 44.42 38.45 35.53
N THR A 58 44.77 38.12 34.28
CA THR A 58 46.02 38.65 33.69
C THR A 58 45.80 39.10 32.25
N SER A 59 46.11 40.33 32.02
CA SER A 59 46.05 41.11 30.81
C SER A 59 47.10 40.67 29.78
N ALA A 60 46.70 40.49 28.52
CA ALA A 60 47.60 40.51 27.37
C ALA A 60 46.86 41.13 26.14
N SER A 61 47.52 42.15 25.59
CA SER A 61 47.13 43.00 24.47
C SER A 61 46.89 42.28 23.13
N PRO A 62 46.13 42.88 22.20
CA PRO A 62 45.62 42.21 21.04
C PRO A 62 46.61 42.18 19.87
N SER A 63 46.79 41.02 19.30
CA SER A 63 47.37 40.84 17.96
C SER A 63 46.23 40.87 16.91
N VAL A 64 46.33 41.74 15.95
CA VAL A 64 45.41 41.88 14.83
C VAL A 64 45.56 40.67 13.90
N PRO A 65 44.51 39.86 13.64
CA PRO A 65 44.59 38.88 12.58
C PRO A 65 44.31 39.53 11.23
N SER A 66 45.23 39.30 10.31
CA SER A 66 45.11 39.55 8.88
C SER A 66 43.80 39.02 8.32
N ALA A 67 43.05 39.82 7.57
CA ALA A 67 41.82 39.45 6.91
C ALA A 67 42.10 38.34 5.87
N ALA A 68 41.74 37.11 6.22
CA ALA A 68 41.62 36.04 5.25
C ALA A 68 40.38 36.32 4.39
N THR A 69 40.59 36.62 3.13
CA THR A 69 39.53 36.72 2.12
C THR A 69 38.81 35.38 2.03
N SER A 70 37.60 35.33 2.63
CA SER A 70 36.73 34.17 2.49
C SER A 70 36.31 34.06 1.02
N ALA A 71 36.86 33.09 0.32
CA ALA A 71 36.36 32.72 -0.99
C ALA A 71 34.91 32.25 -0.87
N ALA A 72 34.02 32.88 -1.64
CA ALA A 72 32.62 32.41 -1.74
C ALA A 72 32.55 30.91 -2.09
N PRO A 73 31.69 30.13 -1.45
CA PRO A 73 31.52 28.72 -1.84
C PRO A 73 31.14 28.63 -3.30
N ALA A 74 31.87 27.81 -4.04
CA ALA A 74 31.52 27.48 -5.43
C ALA A 74 30.07 26.98 -5.49
N PRO A 75 29.29 27.33 -6.51
CA PRO A 75 27.91 26.87 -6.63
C PRO A 75 27.94 25.32 -6.64
N ALA A 76 27.17 24.73 -5.71
CA ALA A 76 27.03 23.29 -5.65
C ALA A 76 26.48 22.81 -7.00
N THR A 77 27.25 22.05 -7.73
CA THR A 77 26.81 21.35 -8.94
C THR A 77 25.72 20.38 -8.51
N THR A 78 24.46 20.69 -8.77
CA THR A 78 23.33 19.80 -8.52
C THR A 78 23.48 18.63 -9.48
N THR A 79 23.96 17.50 -8.98
CA THR A 79 24.05 16.26 -9.76
C THR A 79 22.63 15.80 -10.06
N VAL A 80 22.26 15.75 -11.34
CA VAL A 80 20.95 15.23 -11.78
C VAL A 80 20.87 13.74 -11.38
N SER A 81 19.80 13.34 -10.67
CA SER A 81 19.62 11.96 -10.20
C SER A 81 19.38 11.00 -11.37
N ALA A 82 19.59 9.69 -11.13
CA ALA A 82 19.32 8.65 -12.14
C ALA A 82 17.85 8.68 -12.59
N ALA A 83 16.93 8.87 -11.65
CA ALA A 83 15.50 8.99 -11.95
C ALA A 83 15.17 10.21 -12.84
N GLU A 84 15.81 11.36 -12.59
CA GLU A 84 15.62 12.57 -13.40
C GLU A 84 16.18 12.40 -14.82
N GLN A 85 17.31 11.73 -14.97
CA GLN A 85 17.88 11.39 -16.29
C GLN A 85 16.93 10.44 -17.04
N GLN A 86 16.43 9.40 -16.40
CA GLN A 86 15.45 8.49 -16.99
C GLN A 86 14.17 9.23 -17.39
N LEU A 87 13.60 10.08 -16.50
CA LEU A 87 12.41 10.86 -16.81
C LEU A 87 12.62 11.72 -18.07
N SER A 88 13.76 12.37 -18.21
CA SER A 88 14.06 13.24 -19.35
C SER A 88 14.12 12.47 -20.67
N ALA A 89 14.54 11.20 -20.64
CA ALA A 89 14.64 10.31 -21.80
C ALA A 89 13.29 9.70 -22.22
N LEU A 90 12.29 9.66 -21.35
CA LEU A 90 10.97 9.09 -21.63
C LEU A 90 10.09 10.05 -22.43
N SER A 91 9.35 9.53 -23.45
CA SER A 91 8.25 10.25 -24.09
C SER A 91 7.11 10.52 -23.08
N LEU A 92 6.16 11.40 -23.44
CA LEU A 92 5.00 11.63 -22.58
C LEU A 92 4.18 10.36 -22.36
N GLU A 93 3.96 9.60 -23.42
CA GLU A 93 3.21 8.35 -23.40
C GLU A 93 3.90 7.31 -22.49
N GLN A 94 5.22 7.23 -22.54
CA GLN A 94 6.00 6.37 -21.65
C GLN A 94 5.97 6.84 -20.19
N ARG A 95 6.04 8.16 -19.93
CA ARG A 95 5.87 8.70 -18.56
C ARG A 95 4.49 8.36 -17.99
N VAL A 96 3.44 8.54 -18.79
CA VAL A 96 2.08 8.15 -18.42
C VAL A 96 1.99 6.64 -18.21
N GLY A 97 2.62 5.84 -19.08
CA GLY A 97 2.68 4.38 -18.93
C GLY A 97 3.29 3.92 -17.60
N GLN A 98 4.32 4.63 -17.07
CA GLN A 98 4.89 4.31 -15.75
C GLN A 98 3.89 4.44 -14.60
N LEU A 99 2.78 5.13 -14.80
CA LEU A 99 1.75 5.37 -13.78
C LEU A 99 0.66 4.29 -13.72
N PHE A 100 0.72 3.26 -14.57
CA PHE A 100 -0.27 2.18 -14.61
C PHE A 100 0.35 0.86 -14.15
N MET A 101 -0.37 0.17 -13.24
CA MET A 101 -0.14 -1.20 -12.84
C MET A 101 -1.32 -2.05 -13.35
N VAL A 102 -1.08 -2.83 -14.37
CA VAL A 102 -2.12 -3.59 -15.07
C VAL A 102 -2.17 -5.04 -14.65
N ALA A 103 -3.37 -5.62 -14.53
CA ALA A 103 -3.53 -7.02 -14.22
C ALA A 103 -2.92 -7.93 -15.30
N ALA A 104 -2.25 -8.99 -14.85
CA ALA A 104 -1.85 -10.14 -15.63
C ALA A 104 -2.32 -11.40 -14.91
N LYS A 105 -2.99 -12.33 -15.61
CA LYS A 105 -3.35 -13.59 -14.96
C LYS A 105 -2.09 -14.31 -14.48
N ALA A 106 -2.10 -14.79 -13.23
CA ALA A 106 -1.00 -15.57 -12.66
C ALA A 106 -0.72 -16.89 -13.41
N THR A 107 -1.60 -17.28 -14.32
CA THR A 107 -1.49 -18.47 -15.18
C THR A 107 -1.00 -18.18 -16.60
N GLY A 108 -0.80 -16.92 -16.96
CA GLY A 108 -0.34 -16.49 -18.29
C GLY A 108 -0.93 -15.16 -18.70
N ALA A 109 -0.17 -14.34 -19.42
CA ALA A 109 -0.59 -13.01 -19.87
C ALA A 109 -1.70 -13.09 -20.93
N GLU A 110 -2.76 -12.33 -20.75
CA GLU A 110 -3.86 -12.20 -21.71
C GLU A 110 -3.52 -11.15 -22.79
N PRO A 111 -4.17 -11.16 -23.98
CA PRO A 111 -3.91 -10.20 -25.05
C PRO A 111 -4.03 -8.74 -24.59
N GLY A 112 -5.03 -8.38 -23.78
CA GLY A 112 -5.21 -7.02 -23.25
C GLY A 112 -4.05 -6.56 -22.37
N THR A 113 -3.49 -7.43 -21.52
CA THR A 113 -2.28 -7.13 -20.74
C THR A 113 -1.09 -6.86 -21.66
N MET A 114 -0.90 -7.71 -22.68
CA MET A 114 0.20 -7.55 -23.62
C MET A 114 0.05 -6.30 -24.49
N GLU A 115 -1.17 -5.91 -24.84
CA GLU A 115 -1.45 -4.63 -25.51
C GLU A 115 -1.12 -3.44 -24.59
N ALA A 116 -1.54 -3.48 -23.32
CA ALA A 116 -1.22 -2.46 -22.34
C ALA A 116 0.29 -2.24 -22.18
N LEU A 117 1.07 -3.31 -22.10
CA LEU A 117 2.52 -3.25 -21.98
C LEU A 117 3.20 -2.72 -23.26
N LYS A 118 2.80 -3.20 -24.44
CA LYS A 118 3.50 -2.91 -25.70
C LYS A 118 3.06 -1.61 -26.37
N LYS A 119 1.76 -1.29 -26.30
CA LYS A 119 1.17 -0.16 -27.03
C LYS A 119 0.89 1.05 -26.13
N TYR A 120 0.50 0.79 -24.89
CA TYR A 120 0.19 1.84 -23.93
C TYR A 120 1.29 2.00 -22.86
N HIS A 121 2.44 1.37 -23.08
CA HIS A 121 3.66 1.57 -22.29
C HIS A 121 3.49 1.33 -20.78
N ALA A 122 2.50 0.50 -20.35
CA ALA A 122 2.28 0.21 -18.94
C ALA A 122 3.59 -0.27 -18.29
N GLY A 123 4.00 0.45 -17.25
CA GLY A 123 5.31 0.26 -16.62
C GLY A 123 5.29 -0.74 -15.48
N ASN A 124 4.12 -1.28 -15.11
CA ASN A 124 3.98 -2.16 -13.95
C ASN A 124 2.85 -3.16 -14.19
N VAL A 125 2.98 -4.33 -13.57
CA VAL A 125 1.96 -5.39 -13.62
C VAL A 125 1.69 -5.94 -12.23
N TYR A 126 0.49 -6.50 -12.02
CA TYR A 126 0.25 -7.35 -10.86
C TYR A 126 -0.39 -8.67 -11.31
N LEU A 127 0.07 -9.76 -10.70
CA LEU A 127 -0.45 -11.10 -10.96
C LEU A 127 -1.78 -11.27 -10.24
N SER A 128 -2.84 -11.50 -11.00
CA SER A 128 -4.22 -11.62 -10.52
C SER A 128 -4.78 -13.05 -10.69
N GLY A 129 -5.94 -13.31 -10.09
CA GLY A 129 -6.58 -14.62 -10.10
C GLY A 129 -5.99 -15.57 -9.07
N ARG A 130 -5.82 -16.83 -9.44
CA ARG A 130 -5.25 -17.88 -8.57
C ARG A 130 -4.37 -18.80 -9.39
N SER A 131 -3.17 -19.13 -8.87
CA SER A 131 -2.27 -20.13 -9.46
C SER A 131 -1.80 -21.10 -8.40
N LYS A 132 -1.84 -22.41 -8.74
CA LYS A 132 -1.27 -23.49 -7.93
C LYS A 132 -0.02 -24.10 -8.59
N ALA A 133 0.53 -23.40 -9.59
CA ALA A 133 1.57 -23.95 -10.45
C ALA A 133 2.99 -23.84 -9.85
N GLY A 134 3.14 -23.18 -8.70
CA GLY A 134 4.42 -23.03 -8.01
C GLY A 134 5.32 -21.95 -8.60
N THR A 135 6.49 -21.75 -7.96
CA THR A 135 7.41 -20.65 -8.26
C THR A 135 8.00 -20.72 -9.67
N THR A 136 8.39 -21.91 -10.14
CA THR A 136 9.00 -22.08 -11.50
C THR A 136 8.03 -21.67 -12.61
N SER A 137 6.80 -22.11 -12.55
CA SER A 137 5.79 -21.75 -13.56
C SER A 137 5.42 -20.26 -13.48
N THR A 138 5.32 -19.70 -12.27
CA THR A 138 5.09 -18.28 -12.07
C THR A 138 6.26 -17.47 -12.64
N ALA A 139 7.51 -17.87 -12.42
CA ALA A 139 8.69 -17.21 -12.99
C ALA A 139 8.66 -17.18 -14.52
N ALA A 140 8.18 -18.23 -15.17
CA ALA A 140 8.01 -18.24 -16.63
C ALA A 140 6.98 -17.22 -17.11
N VAL A 141 5.84 -17.07 -16.39
CA VAL A 141 4.84 -16.03 -16.67
C VAL A 141 5.46 -14.65 -16.49
N VAL A 142 6.14 -14.40 -15.37
CA VAL A 142 6.81 -13.12 -15.10
C VAL A 142 7.85 -12.80 -16.18
N SER A 143 8.65 -13.78 -16.59
CA SER A 143 9.64 -13.60 -17.65
C SER A 143 9.01 -13.18 -18.97
N SER A 144 7.84 -13.70 -19.33
CA SER A 144 7.12 -13.30 -20.54
C SER A 144 6.64 -11.83 -20.48
N LEU A 145 6.28 -11.35 -19.30
CA LEU A 145 5.86 -9.97 -19.06
C LEU A 145 7.07 -9.02 -19.08
N THR A 146 8.11 -9.33 -18.30
CA THR A 146 9.32 -8.50 -18.20
C THR A 146 10.12 -8.49 -19.50
N GLY A 147 10.01 -9.54 -20.32
CA GLY A 147 10.57 -9.60 -21.67
C GLY A 147 9.99 -8.58 -22.66
N THR A 148 8.91 -7.86 -22.28
CA THR A 148 8.38 -6.75 -23.09
C THR A 148 9.15 -5.45 -22.89
N VAL A 149 10.00 -5.35 -21.85
CA VAL A 149 10.78 -4.15 -21.55
C VAL A 149 11.77 -3.86 -22.67
N SER A 150 11.70 -2.66 -23.23
CA SER A 150 12.58 -2.18 -24.29
C SER A 150 12.60 -0.64 -24.31
N ALA A 151 13.50 -0.06 -25.10
CA ALA A 151 13.51 1.39 -25.35
C ALA A 151 12.16 1.88 -25.93
N ALA A 152 11.53 1.06 -26.78
CA ALA A 152 10.26 1.42 -27.43
C ALA A 152 9.06 1.31 -26.50
N THR A 153 9.05 0.38 -25.54
CA THR A 153 7.93 0.17 -24.62
C THR A 153 8.07 1.03 -23.37
N THR A 154 8.94 0.70 -22.45
CA THR A 154 9.07 1.37 -21.15
C THR A 154 10.23 2.36 -21.07
N GLY A 155 10.91 2.64 -22.21
CA GLY A 155 12.17 3.39 -22.20
C GLY A 155 13.33 2.62 -21.57
N GLY A 156 13.24 1.27 -21.53
CA GLY A 156 14.21 0.41 -20.86
C GLY A 156 14.02 0.31 -19.33
N VAL A 157 13.02 1.00 -18.77
CA VAL A 157 12.72 0.96 -17.32
C VAL A 157 12.10 -0.39 -16.95
N PRO A 158 12.66 -1.13 -15.98
CA PRO A 158 12.13 -2.41 -15.53
C PRO A 158 10.70 -2.30 -14.96
N LEU A 159 9.91 -3.38 -15.06
CA LEU A 159 8.59 -3.43 -14.46
C LEU A 159 8.66 -3.66 -12.93
N PHE A 160 7.77 -3.03 -12.18
CA PHE A 160 7.31 -3.64 -10.95
C PHE A 160 6.38 -4.81 -11.28
N VAL A 161 6.57 -5.92 -10.60
CA VAL A 161 5.72 -7.11 -10.68
C VAL A 161 5.15 -7.37 -9.31
N ALA A 162 3.85 -7.13 -9.14
CA ALA A 162 3.14 -7.22 -7.87
C ALA A 162 2.24 -8.46 -7.79
N THR A 163 1.78 -8.81 -6.60
CA THR A 163 0.70 -9.76 -6.35
C THR A 163 0.09 -9.55 -4.97
N ASP A 164 -1.13 -10.06 -4.74
CA ASP A 164 -1.73 -10.14 -3.42
C ASP A 164 -1.34 -11.46 -2.74
N GLN A 165 -0.40 -11.38 -1.82
CA GLN A 165 0.10 -12.51 -1.05
C GLN A 165 0.02 -12.22 0.44
N GLU A 166 -1.22 -11.92 0.92
CA GLU A 166 -1.52 -11.62 2.32
C GLU A 166 -1.53 -12.88 3.18
N GLY A 167 -2.08 -13.96 2.62
CA GLY A 167 -2.39 -15.22 3.27
C GLY A 167 -3.89 -15.50 3.39
N GLY A 168 -4.25 -16.62 3.96
CA GLY A 168 -5.64 -17.04 4.12
C GLY A 168 -6.37 -17.11 2.78
N LEU A 169 -7.49 -16.39 2.69
CA LEU A 169 -8.30 -16.30 1.48
C LEU A 169 -7.74 -15.31 0.44
N VAL A 170 -6.71 -14.53 0.78
CA VAL A 170 -6.06 -13.58 -0.14
C VAL A 170 -4.61 -14.00 -0.36
N GLN A 171 -4.46 -15.11 -1.05
CA GLN A 171 -3.18 -15.65 -1.50
C GLN A 171 -3.31 -16.08 -2.96
N VAL A 172 -2.72 -15.30 -3.87
CA VAL A 172 -2.81 -15.52 -5.33
C VAL A 172 -1.94 -16.70 -5.77
N LEU A 173 -0.72 -16.81 -5.25
CA LEU A 173 0.29 -17.77 -5.67
C LEU A 173 0.43 -18.91 -4.65
N SER A 174 0.39 -20.15 -5.12
CA SER A 174 0.53 -21.35 -4.31
C SER A 174 1.15 -22.50 -5.12
N GLY A 175 1.32 -23.67 -4.50
CA GLY A 175 1.96 -24.83 -5.10
C GLY A 175 3.45 -24.94 -4.80
N PRO A 176 4.20 -25.80 -5.50
CA PRO A 176 5.61 -26.07 -5.16
C PRO A 176 6.46 -24.80 -5.12
N GLY A 177 7.17 -24.58 -4.01
CA GLY A 177 8.02 -23.43 -3.78
C GLY A 177 7.31 -22.21 -3.15
N PHE A 178 5.97 -22.26 -2.98
CA PHE A 178 5.23 -21.27 -2.20
C PHE A 178 4.67 -21.91 -0.93
N SER A 179 4.87 -21.26 0.20
CA SER A 179 4.24 -21.60 1.48
C SER A 179 2.74 -21.38 1.45
N THR A 180 2.00 -22.16 2.24
CA THR A 180 0.62 -21.82 2.62
C THR A 180 0.69 -20.77 3.73
N ILE A 181 0.26 -19.55 3.45
CA ILE A 181 0.33 -18.42 4.36
C ILE A 181 -0.98 -18.37 5.17
N PRO A 182 -0.95 -18.37 6.52
CA PRO A 182 -2.16 -18.22 7.32
C PRO A 182 -2.82 -16.84 7.12
N ALA A 183 -4.12 -16.71 7.42
CA ALA A 183 -4.79 -15.41 7.47
C ALA A 183 -4.11 -14.49 8.49
N ALA A 184 -4.16 -13.17 8.28
CA ALA A 184 -3.46 -12.20 9.12
C ALA A 184 -3.85 -12.31 10.61
N LEU A 185 -5.14 -12.51 10.92
CA LEU A 185 -5.60 -12.71 12.30
C LEU A 185 -4.98 -13.98 12.94
N VAL A 186 -4.70 -15.03 12.15
CA VAL A 186 -3.98 -16.22 12.64
C VAL A 186 -2.49 -15.93 12.80
N GLN A 187 -1.87 -15.24 11.84
CA GLN A 187 -0.47 -14.78 11.95
C GLN A 187 -0.28 -13.96 13.24
N ALA A 188 -1.22 -13.10 13.60
CA ALA A 188 -1.19 -12.23 14.78
C ALA A 188 -0.94 -13.01 16.08
N SER A 189 -1.41 -14.25 16.19
CA SER A 189 -1.21 -15.09 17.38
C SER A 189 0.25 -15.52 17.60
N THR A 190 1.12 -15.36 16.61
CA THR A 190 2.52 -15.81 16.68
C THR A 190 3.50 -14.72 17.15
N GLY A 191 3.05 -13.47 17.20
CA GLY A 191 3.84 -12.32 17.62
C GLY A 191 4.75 -11.74 16.52
N PRO A 192 5.23 -10.48 16.72
CA PRO A 192 5.87 -9.69 15.67
C PRO A 192 7.18 -10.29 15.14
N ALA A 193 8.00 -10.87 15.99
CA ALA A 193 9.27 -11.47 15.57
C ALA A 193 9.05 -12.67 14.63
N LYS A 194 8.06 -13.51 14.93
CA LYS A 194 7.71 -14.68 14.09
C LYS A 194 7.10 -14.22 12.78
N ILE A 195 6.19 -13.25 12.79
CA ILE A 195 5.59 -12.67 11.58
C ILE A 195 6.67 -12.13 10.66
N ARG A 196 7.63 -11.34 11.19
CA ARG A 196 8.75 -10.79 10.39
C ARG A 196 9.59 -11.88 9.75
N SER A 197 9.96 -12.92 10.52
CA SER A 197 10.75 -14.05 10.00
C SER A 197 10.03 -14.83 8.91
N ASP A 198 8.73 -15.10 9.12
CA ASP A 198 7.91 -15.82 8.15
C ASP A 198 7.70 -14.99 6.88
N ALA A 199 7.36 -13.70 7.03
CA ALA A 199 7.21 -12.78 5.90
C ALA A 199 8.50 -12.64 5.08
N ALA A 200 9.68 -12.66 5.72
CA ALA A 200 10.94 -12.71 4.99
C ALA A 200 11.12 -14.01 4.20
N THR A 201 10.61 -15.12 4.68
CA THR A 201 10.61 -16.39 3.93
C THR A 201 9.66 -16.30 2.73
N TRP A 202 8.43 -15.87 2.93
CA TRP A 202 7.43 -15.69 1.85
C TRP A 202 7.90 -14.67 0.80
N GLY A 203 8.59 -13.60 1.24
CA GLY A 203 9.21 -12.62 0.33
C GLY A 203 10.29 -13.25 -0.57
N ARG A 204 11.15 -14.12 -0.03
CA ARG A 204 12.14 -14.85 -0.85
C ARG A 204 11.47 -15.78 -1.88
N GLU A 205 10.36 -16.42 -1.50
CA GLU A 205 9.56 -17.24 -2.42
C GLU A 205 8.99 -16.38 -3.57
N LEU A 206 8.48 -15.17 -3.27
CA LEU A 206 8.01 -14.21 -4.27
C LEU A 206 9.15 -13.79 -5.21
N LEU A 207 10.31 -13.42 -4.67
CA LEU A 207 11.47 -13.04 -5.50
C LEU A 207 11.94 -14.19 -6.40
N SER A 208 11.90 -15.44 -5.92
CA SER A 208 12.26 -16.61 -6.73
C SER A 208 11.34 -16.80 -7.94
N ALA A 209 10.12 -16.27 -7.86
CA ALA A 209 9.16 -16.23 -8.95
C ALA A 209 9.20 -14.92 -9.76
N GLY A 210 10.14 -13.99 -9.46
CA GLY A 210 10.29 -12.71 -10.13
C GLY A 210 9.32 -11.62 -9.69
N VAL A 211 8.57 -11.84 -8.60
CA VAL A 211 7.65 -10.87 -8.00
C VAL A 211 8.41 -10.00 -7.00
N ASN A 212 8.43 -8.68 -7.20
CA ASN A 212 9.21 -7.74 -6.41
C ASN A 212 8.39 -6.74 -5.59
N VAL A 213 7.04 -6.81 -5.68
CA VAL A 213 6.10 -6.02 -4.89
C VAL A 213 5.02 -6.95 -4.33
N ASN A 214 4.70 -6.84 -3.03
CA ASN A 214 3.56 -7.52 -2.43
C ASN A 214 2.51 -6.49 -2.02
N LEU A 215 1.29 -6.62 -2.54
CA LEU A 215 0.14 -5.78 -2.18
C LEU A 215 -0.38 -6.18 -0.77
N ALA A 216 0.51 -6.16 0.20
CA ALA A 216 0.34 -6.48 1.61
C ALA A 216 1.42 -5.76 2.43
N PRO A 217 1.20 -5.52 3.75
CA PRO A 217 0.11 -6.01 4.59
C PRO A 217 -1.13 -5.11 4.59
N VAL A 218 -2.24 -5.67 5.08
CA VAL A 218 -3.44 -4.92 5.47
C VAL A 218 -3.20 -4.26 6.82
N LEU A 219 -3.33 -2.92 6.90
CA LEU A 219 -3.21 -2.15 8.13
C LEU A 219 -4.55 -1.56 8.60
N ASP A 220 -5.65 -2.04 8.02
CA ASP A 220 -7.00 -1.67 8.44
C ASP A 220 -7.29 -2.19 9.86
N THR A 221 -7.77 -1.31 10.74
CA THR A 221 -8.16 -1.67 12.10
C THR A 221 -9.66 -1.94 12.14
N VAL A 222 -10.06 -3.19 12.24
CA VAL A 222 -11.46 -3.59 12.45
C VAL A 222 -11.83 -3.31 13.91
N THR A 223 -13.02 -2.75 14.16
CA THR A 223 -13.37 -2.15 15.45
C THR A 223 -13.53 -3.15 16.60
N SER A 224 -13.90 -4.39 16.32
CA SER A 224 -14.01 -5.45 17.33
C SER A 224 -14.16 -6.85 16.70
N PRO A 225 -13.89 -7.93 17.47
CA PRO A 225 -14.17 -9.30 17.03
C PRO A 225 -15.63 -9.54 16.66
N GLN A 226 -16.56 -8.85 17.36
CA GLN A 226 -18.00 -8.99 17.12
C GLN A 226 -18.42 -8.31 15.81
N PHE A 227 -17.75 -7.23 15.41
CA PHE A 227 -18.01 -6.52 14.17
C PHE A 227 -17.35 -7.19 12.96
N ALA A 228 -16.21 -7.87 13.14
CA ALA A 228 -15.41 -8.45 12.06
C ALA A 228 -16.23 -9.26 11.04
N PRO A 229 -17.16 -10.17 11.42
CA PRO A 229 -17.97 -10.90 10.44
C PRO A 229 -18.84 -10.02 9.54
N SER A 230 -19.21 -8.82 10.02
CA SER A 230 -20.02 -7.85 9.26
C SER A 230 -19.17 -6.87 8.43
N ASN A 231 -17.89 -6.77 8.71
CA ASN A 231 -16.95 -5.95 7.93
C ASN A 231 -16.53 -6.71 6.67
N GLY A 232 -17.27 -6.49 5.57
CA GLY A 232 -17.16 -7.25 4.34
C GLY A 232 -15.77 -7.23 3.67
N PRO A 233 -15.02 -6.10 3.63
CA PRO A 233 -13.75 -6.07 2.93
C PRO A 233 -12.59 -6.71 3.72
N ILE A 234 -12.59 -6.65 5.07
CA ILE A 234 -11.43 -7.02 5.88
C ILE A 234 -11.76 -8.14 6.86
N GLY A 235 -12.61 -7.87 7.88
CA GLY A 235 -12.86 -8.79 8.99
C GLY A 235 -13.51 -10.10 8.56
N HIS A 236 -14.44 -10.06 7.58
CA HIS A 236 -15.05 -11.26 7.03
C HIS A 236 -14.02 -12.28 6.48
N PHE A 237 -12.88 -11.80 5.99
CA PHE A 237 -11.79 -12.61 5.44
C PHE A 237 -10.61 -12.80 6.40
N GLN A 238 -10.71 -12.32 7.65
CA GLN A 238 -9.63 -12.38 8.66
C GLN A 238 -8.32 -11.73 8.14
N ARG A 239 -8.44 -10.61 7.42
CA ARG A 239 -7.30 -9.88 6.83
C ARG A 239 -6.66 -8.90 7.82
N GLU A 240 -7.30 -8.61 8.97
CA GLU A 240 -6.80 -7.73 10.02
C GLU A 240 -5.78 -8.44 10.93
N TYR A 241 -4.78 -7.68 11.41
CA TYR A 241 -3.83 -8.15 12.42
C TYR A 241 -4.34 -7.98 13.87
N GLY A 242 -5.52 -7.38 14.05
CA GLY A 242 -6.11 -7.16 15.37
C GLY A 242 -7.21 -6.11 15.34
N PHE A 243 -7.70 -5.77 16.54
CA PHE A 243 -8.86 -4.91 16.76
C PHE A 243 -8.51 -3.59 17.48
N ALA A 244 -7.22 -3.34 17.69
CA ALA A 244 -6.69 -2.10 18.24
C ALA A 244 -5.59 -1.55 17.31
N PRO A 245 -5.53 -0.23 17.09
CA PRO A 245 -4.53 0.39 16.21
C PRO A 245 -3.09 0.02 16.56
N GLU A 246 -2.77 -0.07 17.85
CA GLU A 246 -1.44 -0.41 18.35
C GLU A 246 -1.05 -1.84 17.95
N THR A 247 -1.97 -2.80 18.11
CA THR A 247 -1.77 -4.20 17.72
C THR A 247 -1.57 -4.33 16.20
N VAL A 248 -2.44 -3.68 15.42
CA VAL A 248 -2.32 -3.66 13.95
C VAL A 248 -1.00 -3.02 13.52
N SER A 249 -0.61 -1.92 14.19
CA SER A 249 0.65 -1.23 13.93
C SER A 249 1.86 -2.14 14.18
N GLU A 250 1.91 -2.80 15.32
CA GLU A 250 3.02 -3.69 15.68
C GLU A 250 3.12 -4.88 14.72
N LEU A 251 2.02 -5.62 14.56
CA LEU A 251 2.02 -6.90 13.85
C LEU A 251 2.04 -6.73 12.33
N GLY A 252 1.23 -5.81 11.80
CA GLY A 252 1.20 -5.54 10.36
C GLY A 252 2.52 -4.95 9.86
N ASN A 253 3.13 -4.02 10.63
CA ASN A 253 4.43 -3.50 10.24
C ASN A 253 5.56 -4.54 10.36
N ALA A 254 5.45 -5.52 11.26
CA ALA A 254 6.40 -6.65 11.31
C ALA A 254 6.35 -7.49 10.02
N PHE A 255 5.16 -7.70 9.44
CA PHE A 255 5.03 -8.33 8.12
C PHE A 255 5.71 -7.48 7.03
N ALA A 256 5.45 -6.16 7.01
CA ALA A 256 6.07 -5.25 6.04
C ALA A 256 7.62 -5.27 6.16
N ASP A 257 8.14 -5.29 7.38
CA ASP A 257 9.58 -5.35 7.62
C ASP A 257 10.19 -6.67 7.13
N GLY A 258 9.50 -7.81 7.33
CA GLY A 258 9.92 -9.10 6.79
C GLY A 258 9.98 -9.13 5.26
N MET A 259 8.99 -8.53 4.58
CA MET A 259 9.03 -8.38 3.11
C MET A 259 10.23 -7.52 2.67
N LYS A 260 10.52 -6.41 3.36
CA LYS A 260 11.70 -5.57 3.10
C LYS A 260 13.01 -6.34 3.33
N ASP A 261 13.11 -7.12 4.40
CA ASP A 261 14.27 -7.97 4.69
C ASP A 261 14.55 -8.98 3.57
N ALA A 262 13.51 -9.41 2.86
CA ALA A 262 13.63 -10.27 1.68
C ALA A 262 13.94 -9.50 0.38
N GLY A 263 13.85 -8.17 0.37
CA GLY A 263 14.00 -7.35 -0.84
C GLY A 263 12.70 -7.19 -1.66
N VAL A 264 11.53 -7.57 -1.12
CA VAL A 264 10.22 -7.32 -1.72
C VAL A 264 9.62 -6.04 -1.15
N ALA A 265 9.12 -5.15 -2.01
CA ALA A 265 8.45 -3.94 -1.56
C ALA A 265 7.06 -4.27 -1.00
N PRO A 266 6.78 -3.98 0.30
CA PRO A 266 5.44 -4.08 0.84
C PRO A 266 4.59 -2.88 0.47
N VAL A 267 3.31 -3.11 0.21
CA VAL A 267 2.30 -2.06 0.01
C VAL A 267 1.33 -2.09 1.19
N VAL A 268 1.37 -1.08 2.03
CA VAL A 268 0.45 -0.98 3.17
C VAL A 268 -0.91 -0.46 2.71
N LYS A 269 -2.02 -1.11 3.17
CA LYS A 269 -3.37 -0.86 2.65
C LYS A 269 -4.45 -1.04 3.73
N HIS A 270 -5.61 -0.39 3.58
CA HIS A 270 -6.11 0.50 2.53
C HIS A 270 -6.37 1.90 3.13
N PHE A 271 -5.45 2.81 3.00
CA PHE A 271 -5.53 4.15 3.63
C PHE A 271 -6.78 4.92 3.17
N PRO A 272 -7.53 5.62 4.06
CA PRO A 272 -7.32 5.80 5.50
C PRO A 272 -7.88 4.68 6.39
N GLY A 273 -8.46 3.61 5.85
CA GLY A 273 -8.88 2.42 6.56
C GLY A 273 -10.28 1.92 6.20
N LEU A 274 -10.43 0.61 5.94
CA LEU A 274 -11.70 -0.06 5.64
C LEU A 274 -12.27 -0.83 6.85
N GLY A 275 -11.68 -0.68 8.03
CA GLY A 275 -12.07 -1.45 9.21
C GLY A 275 -13.46 -1.11 9.80
N ARG A 276 -14.14 -0.07 9.30
CA ARG A 276 -15.44 0.39 9.80
C ARG A 276 -16.59 0.29 8.81
N VAL A 277 -16.33 -0.01 7.56
CA VAL A 277 -17.38 -0.18 6.55
C VAL A 277 -18.01 -1.57 6.65
N VAL A 278 -19.28 -1.70 6.29
CA VAL A 278 -19.95 -2.99 6.21
C VAL A 278 -19.83 -3.58 4.82
N PRO A 279 -20.21 -2.88 3.73
CA PRO A 279 -20.10 -3.48 2.40
C PRO A 279 -18.66 -3.39 1.84
N ASN A 280 -18.35 -4.30 0.92
CA ASN A 280 -17.08 -4.30 0.20
C ASN A 280 -17.19 -3.43 -1.06
N THR A 281 -16.23 -2.53 -1.25
CA THR A 281 -16.12 -1.61 -2.40
C THR A 281 -15.97 -2.31 -3.74
N ASP A 282 -15.48 -3.55 -3.76
CA ASP A 282 -15.29 -4.33 -5.00
C ASP A 282 -16.63 -4.75 -5.62
N VAL A 283 -17.64 -4.99 -4.77
CA VAL A 283 -18.94 -5.55 -5.18
C VAL A 283 -20.12 -4.66 -4.84
N THR A 284 -19.89 -3.50 -4.23
CA THR A 284 -20.95 -2.57 -3.80
C THR A 284 -20.51 -1.13 -4.06
N SER A 285 -21.40 -0.34 -4.66
CA SER A 285 -21.24 1.11 -4.83
C SER A 285 -21.70 1.89 -3.59
N HIS A 286 -21.33 3.17 -3.51
CA HIS A 286 -21.70 4.09 -2.42
C HIS A 286 -21.26 3.62 -1.01
N VAL A 287 -20.18 2.86 -0.90
CA VAL A 287 -19.60 2.46 0.39
C VAL A 287 -19.04 3.68 1.09
N ARG A 288 -19.49 3.92 2.34
CA ARG A 288 -19.14 5.11 3.11
C ARG A 288 -18.71 4.73 4.53
N ASP A 289 -17.64 5.38 5.00
CA ASP A 289 -17.24 5.42 6.41
C ASP A 289 -17.71 6.74 7.01
N SER A 290 -18.68 6.68 7.93
CA SER A 290 -19.24 7.85 8.63
C SER A 290 -18.53 8.19 9.94
N ALA A 291 -17.50 7.43 10.31
CA ALA A 291 -16.85 7.52 11.62
C ALA A 291 -15.41 8.06 11.56
N THR A 292 -14.61 7.60 10.62
CA THR A 292 -13.17 7.93 10.53
C THR A 292 -12.95 9.42 10.26
N THR A 293 -12.10 10.03 11.10
CA THR A 293 -11.71 11.44 11.00
C THR A 293 -10.24 11.57 10.58
N ARG A 294 -9.80 12.78 10.22
CA ARG A 294 -8.40 13.08 9.87
C ARG A 294 -7.38 12.76 10.98
N THR A 295 -7.81 12.75 12.23
CA THR A 295 -6.96 12.48 13.40
C THR A 295 -7.29 11.16 14.10
N ASP A 296 -7.99 10.26 13.40
CA ASP A 296 -8.43 9.00 13.95
C ASP A 296 -7.24 8.11 14.36
N PRO A 297 -7.30 7.43 15.54
CA PRO A 297 -6.26 6.48 15.95
C PRO A 297 -6.02 5.34 14.95
N ALA A 298 -7.02 4.94 14.16
CA ALA A 298 -6.88 3.92 13.12
C ALA A 298 -5.89 4.30 12.00
N LEU A 299 -5.43 5.57 11.93
CA LEU A 299 -4.38 6.02 11.02
C LEU A 299 -2.96 5.71 11.53
N GLU A 300 -2.79 5.40 12.81
CA GLU A 300 -1.46 5.20 13.42
C GLU A 300 -0.67 4.04 12.78
N PRO A 301 -1.27 2.88 12.40
CA PRO A 301 -0.53 1.82 11.71
C PRO A 301 0.13 2.31 10.41
N PHE A 302 -0.58 3.14 9.64
CA PHE A 302 -0.05 3.72 8.39
C PHE A 302 1.05 4.76 8.67
N LYS A 303 0.88 5.63 9.67
CA LYS A 303 1.90 6.60 10.07
C LYS A 303 3.17 5.91 10.55
N ALA A 304 3.04 4.82 11.31
CA ALA A 304 4.16 4.00 11.74
C ALA A 304 4.90 3.39 10.55
N ALA A 305 4.18 2.82 9.57
CA ALA A 305 4.75 2.31 8.33
C ALA A 305 5.52 3.40 7.54
N ILE A 306 4.93 4.60 7.42
CA ILE A 306 5.57 5.74 6.73
C ILE A 306 6.83 6.17 7.46
N LYS A 307 6.78 6.27 8.79
CA LYS A 307 7.94 6.60 9.63
C LYS A 307 9.06 5.55 9.52
N SER A 308 8.72 4.26 9.35
CA SER A 308 9.68 3.18 9.10
C SER A 308 10.17 3.09 7.66
N GLY A 309 9.80 4.06 6.81
CA GLY A 309 10.33 4.23 5.46
C GLY A 309 9.63 3.41 4.38
N THR A 310 8.35 3.02 4.57
CA THR A 310 7.59 2.41 3.47
C THR A 310 7.55 3.33 2.26
N LYS A 311 7.69 2.74 1.08
CA LYS A 311 7.65 3.48 -0.19
C LYS A 311 6.29 3.39 -0.89
N TRP A 312 5.33 2.63 -0.32
CA TRP A 312 4.05 2.36 -0.96
C TRP A 312 2.90 2.43 0.03
N VAL A 313 1.86 3.19 -0.31
CA VAL A 313 0.58 3.23 0.39
C VAL A 313 -0.53 3.08 -0.63
N MET A 314 -1.39 2.06 -0.46
CA MET A 314 -2.59 1.90 -1.27
C MET A 314 -3.79 2.58 -0.59
N LEU A 315 -4.56 3.33 -1.38
CA LEU A 315 -5.79 3.95 -0.94
C LEU A 315 -6.96 2.96 -0.94
N SER A 316 -7.95 3.18 -0.09
CA SER A 316 -9.25 2.53 -0.21
C SER A 316 -10.11 3.20 -1.27
N ASN A 317 -11.16 2.53 -1.76
CA ASN A 317 -12.14 3.11 -2.67
C ASN A 317 -13.39 3.71 -1.96
N ALA A 318 -13.44 3.76 -0.63
CA ALA A 318 -14.60 4.25 0.11
C ALA A 318 -14.68 5.79 0.16
N TYR A 319 -15.89 6.32 0.45
CA TYR A 319 -16.06 7.68 0.93
C TYR A 319 -15.78 7.77 2.43
N TYR A 320 -15.33 8.94 2.89
CA TYR A 320 -15.09 9.25 4.31
C TYR A 320 -15.81 10.54 4.70
N ASP A 321 -17.01 10.41 5.28
CA ASP A 321 -17.93 11.53 5.50
C ASP A 321 -17.37 12.66 6.36
N LYS A 322 -16.45 12.34 7.29
CA LYS A 322 -15.81 13.34 8.18
C LYS A 322 -14.46 13.86 7.66
N ILE A 323 -14.03 13.40 6.46
CA ILE A 323 -12.78 13.84 5.80
C ILE A 323 -13.11 14.58 4.51
N ASP A 324 -13.76 13.91 3.57
CA ASP A 324 -14.19 14.44 2.27
C ASP A 324 -15.49 13.72 1.84
N PRO A 325 -16.66 14.23 2.22
CA PRO A 325 -17.93 13.58 1.90
C PRO A 325 -18.28 13.61 0.40
N ALA A 326 -17.62 14.46 -0.38
CA ALA A 326 -17.92 14.64 -1.80
C ALA A 326 -17.14 13.67 -2.71
N ASN A 327 -15.95 13.26 -2.30
CA ASN A 327 -15.06 12.44 -3.11
C ASN A 327 -14.73 11.11 -2.41
N ILE A 328 -14.61 10.02 -3.18
CA ILE A 328 -13.98 8.80 -2.70
C ILE A 328 -12.49 9.06 -2.43
N ALA A 329 -11.88 8.28 -1.57
CA ALA A 329 -10.49 8.52 -1.17
C ALA A 329 -9.50 8.67 -2.36
N PRO A 330 -9.57 7.87 -3.46
CA PRO A 330 -8.66 8.04 -4.59
C PRO A 330 -8.92 9.28 -5.45
N PHE A 331 -10.00 10.03 -5.20
CA PHE A 331 -10.29 11.30 -5.90
C PHE A 331 -10.22 12.52 -4.96
N SER A 332 -9.80 12.30 -3.71
CA SER A 332 -9.74 13.33 -2.68
C SER A 332 -8.35 13.93 -2.51
N PRO A 333 -8.15 15.21 -2.87
CA PRO A 333 -6.92 15.93 -2.55
C PRO A 333 -6.67 16.03 -1.02
N ILE A 334 -7.76 16.01 -0.22
CA ILE A 334 -7.63 16.02 1.25
C ILE A 334 -6.94 14.75 1.71
N VAL A 335 -7.35 13.57 1.22
CA VAL A 335 -6.74 12.29 1.58
C VAL A 335 -5.30 12.21 1.10
N MET A 336 -5.02 12.64 -0.14
CA MET A 336 -3.68 12.49 -0.72
C MET A 336 -2.72 13.59 -0.30
N ASP A 337 -3.06 14.86 -0.54
CA ASP A 337 -2.13 15.97 -0.31
C ASP A 337 -2.10 16.38 1.16
N THR A 338 -3.30 16.51 1.80
CA THR A 338 -3.33 16.98 3.18
C THR A 338 -2.93 15.88 4.15
N MET A 339 -3.54 14.68 4.08
CA MET A 339 -3.30 13.63 5.08
C MET A 339 -2.03 12.82 4.79
N LEU A 340 -1.86 12.28 3.58
CA LEU A 340 -0.67 11.46 3.28
C LEU A 340 0.58 12.31 3.08
N ARG A 341 0.55 13.31 2.20
CA ARG A 341 1.73 14.13 1.92
C ARG A 341 2.05 15.09 3.05
N GLY A 342 1.02 15.78 3.60
CA GLY A 342 1.16 16.77 4.67
C GLY A 342 1.32 16.13 6.04
N ASP A 343 0.24 15.57 6.61
CA ASP A 343 0.21 15.13 8.01
C ASP A 343 1.14 13.95 8.29
N ALA A 344 1.19 12.97 7.38
CA ALA A 344 2.03 11.78 7.51
C ALA A 344 3.42 11.93 6.87
N GLY A 345 3.68 12.98 6.10
CA GLY A 345 4.97 13.25 5.45
C GLY A 345 5.36 12.21 4.39
N PHE A 346 4.40 11.48 3.82
CA PHE A 346 4.64 10.41 2.86
C PHE A 346 5.16 10.97 1.52
N LYS A 347 6.27 10.42 1.03
CA LYS A 347 6.91 10.85 -0.22
C LYS A 347 6.96 9.76 -1.29
N GLY A 348 6.45 8.56 -1.00
CA GLY A 348 6.48 7.42 -1.88
C GLY A 348 5.30 7.36 -2.86
N ILE A 349 5.04 6.17 -3.38
CA ILE A 349 3.98 5.87 -4.34
C ILE A 349 2.63 5.80 -3.62
N VAL A 350 1.73 6.73 -3.95
CA VAL A 350 0.30 6.62 -3.62
C VAL A 350 -0.33 5.76 -4.70
N LEU A 351 -0.63 4.51 -4.34
CA LEU A 351 -1.24 3.52 -5.21
C LEU A 351 -2.77 3.58 -5.03
N SER A 352 -3.55 3.50 -6.10
CA SER A 352 -4.98 3.27 -5.96
C SER A 352 -5.26 1.81 -5.59
N ASP A 353 -6.42 1.52 -5.02
CA ASP A 353 -7.06 0.22 -5.19
C ASP A 353 -7.54 0.05 -6.64
N ASP A 354 -8.17 -1.07 -7.00
CA ASP A 354 -8.64 -1.26 -8.38
C ASP A 354 -9.63 -0.17 -8.82
N LEU A 355 -9.23 0.63 -9.81
CA LEU A 355 -10.09 1.66 -10.40
C LEU A 355 -10.78 1.21 -11.69
N CYS A 356 -10.62 -0.04 -12.12
CA CYS A 356 -11.21 -0.52 -13.37
C CYS A 356 -12.46 -1.36 -13.15
N SER A 357 -12.48 -2.28 -12.20
CA SER A 357 -13.55 -3.28 -12.04
C SER A 357 -14.36 -3.13 -10.75
N ALA A 358 -13.91 -2.34 -9.77
CA ALA A 358 -14.63 -2.19 -8.51
C ALA A 358 -15.98 -1.50 -8.70
N ALA A 359 -17.05 -2.08 -8.14
CA ALA A 359 -18.42 -1.56 -8.25
C ALA A 359 -18.57 -0.12 -7.72
N GLN A 360 -17.74 0.24 -6.72
CA GLN A 360 -17.68 1.61 -6.21
C GLN A 360 -17.38 2.67 -7.29
N LEU A 361 -16.73 2.29 -8.39
CA LEU A 361 -16.29 3.18 -9.47
C LEU A 361 -17.28 3.27 -10.64
N GLU A 362 -18.39 2.53 -10.63
CA GLU A 362 -19.34 2.45 -11.77
C GLU A 362 -19.88 3.80 -12.24
N ALA A 363 -19.95 4.80 -11.35
CA ALA A 363 -20.45 6.13 -11.67
C ALA A 363 -19.51 6.94 -12.61
N TRP A 364 -18.26 6.55 -12.77
CA TRP A 364 -17.26 7.27 -13.57
C TRP A 364 -16.83 6.45 -14.79
N SER A 365 -16.65 7.14 -15.92
CA SER A 365 -16.01 6.52 -17.09
C SER A 365 -14.53 6.18 -16.77
N ASP A 366 -13.95 5.24 -17.51
CA ASP A 366 -12.52 4.89 -17.37
C ASP A 366 -11.63 6.13 -17.47
N ALA A 367 -11.89 7.00 -18.43
CA ALA A 367 -11.17 8.26 -18.61
C ALA A 367 -11.26 9.14 -17.35
N ASP A 368 -12.46 9.32 -16.78
CA ASP A 368 -12.66 10.16 -15.60
C ASP A 368 -12.00 9.57 -14.36
N ARG A 369 -12.01 8.24 -14.19
CA ARG A 369 -11.31 7.57 -13.08
C ARG A 369 -9.81 7.90 -13.07
N ALA A 370 -9.16 7.80 -14.23
CA ALA A 370 -7.74 8.13 -14.34
C ALA A 370 -7.47 9.63 -14.15
N LEU A 371 -8.28 10.50 -14.78
CA LEU A 371 -8.13 11.96 -14.68
C LEU A 371 -8.34 12.45 -13.24
N ASN A 372 -9.36 11.95 -12.54
CA ASN A 372 -9.64 12.30 -11.15
C ASN A 372 -8.53 11.85 -10.23
N PHE A 373 -8.07 10.60 -10.37
CA PHE A 373 -7.00 10.05 -9.54
C PHE A 373 -5.69 10.84 -9.66
N PHE A 374 -5.18 11.04 -10.88
CA PHE A 374 -3.95 11.81 -11.08
C PHE A 374 -4.15 13.30 -10.83
N GLY A 375 -5.34 13.83 -11.09
CA GLY A 375 -5.73 15.20 -10.73
C GLY A 375 -5.70 15.47 -9.23
N ALA A 376 -6.07 14.48 -8.42
CA ALA A 376 -6.04 14.56 -6.96
C ALA A 376 -4.65 14.30 -6.34
N GLY A 377 -3.63 13.92 -7.11
CA GLY A 377 -2.25 13.71 -6.61
C GLY A 377 -1.83 12.23 -6.51
N GLY A 378 -2.61 11.30 -7.10
CA GLY A 378 -2.26 9.87 -7.18
C GLY A 378 -0.98 9.64 -7.97
N THR A 379 -0.25 8.57 -7.62
CA THR A 379 1.05 8.28 -8.24
C THR A 379 0.98 7.11 -9.19
N MET A 380 0.30 6.02 -8.83
CA MET A 380 0.15 4.82 -9.65
C MET A 380 -1.25 4.24 -9.53
N LEU A 381 -1.85 3.91 -10.66
CA LEU A 381 -3.22 3.39 -10.77
C LEU A 381 -3.18 1.88 -10.98
N VAL A 382 -3.91 1.13 -10.14
CA VAL A 382 -4.16 -0.31 -10.32
C VAL A 382 -5.38 -0.51 -11.21
N CYS A 383 -5.27 -1.39 -12.19
CA CYS A 383 -6.33 -1.69 -13.15
C CYS A 383 -6.49 -3.21 -13.33
N ALA A 384 -7.59 -3.77 -12.79
CA ALA A 384 -7.90 -5.18 -12.87
C ALA A 384 -8.45 -5.61 -14.24
N ASP A 385 -9.00 -4.68 -15.02
CA ASP A 385 -9.43 -4.91 -16.39
C ASP A 385 -8.50 -4.22 -17.40
N PRO A 386 -7.59 -4.94 -18.04
CA PRO A 386 -6.67 -4.35 -19.02
C PRO A 386 -7.36 -3.66 -20.20
N THR A 387 -8.65 -3.94 -20.46
CA THR A 387 -9.39 -3.32 -21.55
C THR A 387 -9.76 -1.86 -21.29
N SER A 388 -9.67 -1.39 -20.05
CA SER A 388 -9.85 0.02 -19.66
C SER A 388 -8.61 0.88 -19.95
N ILE A 389 -7.42 0.28 -20.03
CA ILE A 389 -6.15 1.00 -20.19
C ILE A 389 -6.11 1.94 -21.41
N PRO A 390 -6.60 1.54 -22.62
CA PRO A 390 -6.60 2.42 -23.77
C PRO A 390 -7.28 3.77 -23.51
N ALA A 391 -8.48 3.75 -22.93
CA ALA A 391 -9.27 4.96 -22.63
C ALA A 391 -8.59 5.81 -21.54
N MET A 392 -8.13 5.20 -20.48
CA MET A 392 -7.43 5.85 -19.36
C MET A 392 -6.14 6.53 -19.82
N HIS A 393 -5.25 5.77 -20.45
CA HIS A 393 -3.94 6.26 -20.91
C HIS A 393 -4.09 7.43 -21.89
N GLN A 394 -4.96 7.30 -22.92
CA GLN A 394 -5.20 8.34 -23.90
C GLN A 394 -5.76 9.62 -23.27
N ALA A 395 -6.69 9.49 -22.31
CA ALA A 395 -7.24 10.64 -21.58
C ALA A 395 -6.16 11.40 -20.80
N VAL A 396 -5.30 10.68 -20.08
CA VAL A 396 -4.19 11.26 -19.30
C VAL A 396 -3.18 11.95 -20.22
N VAL A 397 -2.77 11.32 -21.31
CA VAL A 397 -1.85 11.92 -22.31
C VAL A 397 -2.47 13.19 -22.89
N LYS A 398 -3.71 13.11 -23.38
CA LYS A 398 -4.41 14.27 -23.97
C LYS A 398 -4.53 15.44 -22.98
N LYS A 399 -4.90 15.16 -21.73
CA LYS A 399 -5.01 16.19 -20.68
C LYS A 399 -3.65 16.80 -20.37
N ALA A 400 -2.59 15.98 -20.26
CA ALA A 400 -1.23 16.44 -19.98
C ALA A 400 -0.63 17.27 -21.14
N GLN A 401 -1.05 17.05 -22.39
CA GLN A 401 -0.68 17.89 -23.53
C GLN A 401 -1.37 19.26 -23.51
N ALA A 402 -2.62 19.31 -23.05
CA ALA A 402 -3.43 20.51 -23.06
C ALA A 402 -3.32 21.37 -21.80
N ASP A 403 -2.88 20.80 -20.66
CA ASP A 403 -2.86 21.45 -19.35
C ASP A 403 -1.48 21.28 -18.69
N PRO A 404 -0.66 22.37 -18.67
CA PRO A 404 0.67 22.35 -18.06
C PRO A 404 0.66 21.99 -16.56
N ALA A 405 -0.38 22.39 -15.81
CA ALA A 405 -0.46 22.06 -14.37
C ALA A 405 -0.72 20.57 -14.16
N PHE A 406 -1.60 19.98 -14.96
CA PHE A 406 -1.82 18.53 -14.94
C PHE A 406 -0.57 17.76 -15.42
N ARG A 407 0.11 18.28 -16.46
CA ARG A 407 1.37 17.74 -16.93
C ARG A 407 2.44 17.68 -15.83
N ALA A 408 2.57 18.73 -15.04
CA ALA A 408 3.50 18.76 -13.92
C ALA A 408 3.18 17.68 -12.87
N LYS A 409 1.89 17.38 -12.61
CA LYS A 409 1.47 16.28 -11.74
C LYS A 409 1.89 14.92 -12.31
N VAL A 410 1.69 14.69 -13.62
CA VAL A 410 2.10 13.45 -14.31
C VAL A 410 3.62 13.27 -14.23
N ASP A 411 4.39 14.31 -14.51
CA ASP A 411 5.85 14.25 -14.48
C ASP A 411 6.38 14.01 -13.04
N ALA A 412 5.76 14.63 -12.03
CA ALA A 412 6.10 14.40 -10.61
C ALA A 412 5.76 12.97 -10.16
N ALA A 413 4.62 12.43 -10.60
CA ALA A 413 4.23 11.05 -10.33
C ALA A 413 5.21 10.07 -10.99
N ALA A 414 5.54 10.26 -12.27
CA ALA A 414 6.50 9.43 -13.00
C ALA A 414 7.90 9.49 -12.34
N LEU A 415 8.35 10.68 -11.95
CA LEU A 415 9.62 10.82 -11.22
C LEU A 415 9.60 10.04 -9.89
N THR A 416 8.50 10.08 -9.14
CA THR A 416 8.37 9.31 -7.91
C THR A 416 8.47 7.80 -8.17
N VAL A 417 7.79 7.30 -9.22
CA VAL A 417 7.89 5.88 -9.62
C VAL A 417 9.33 5.51 -9.98
N LEU A 418 10.01 6.33 -10.79
CA LEU A 418 11.39 6.10 -11.21
C LEU A 418 12.36 6.12 -10.03
N ARG A 419 12.21 7.05 -9.08
CA ARG A 419 13.01 7.09 -7.85
C ARG A 419 12.88 5.79 -7.06
N VAL A 420 11.65 5.32 -6.84
CA VAL A 420 11.43 4.05 -6.13
C VAL A 420 12.02 2.86 -6.89
N LYS A 421 11.93 2.84 -8.24
CA LYS A 421 12.57 1.80 -9.08
C LYS A 421 14.09 1.81 -8.98
N ASN A 422 14.71 2.97 -8.77
CA ASN A 422 16.17 3.13 -8.61
C ASN A 422 16.63 2.98 -7.14
N GLY A 423 15.72 2.71 -6.20
CA GLY A 423 16.06 2.57 -4.77
C GLY A 423 16.33 3.91 -4.05
N GLU A 424 15.89 5.04 -4.65
CA GLU A 424 16.04 6.40 -4.12
C GLU A 424 14.96 6.77 -3.07
#